data_74a5b04632ca1620b4d570160623e098
#
_entry.id   74a5b04632ca1620b4d570160623e098
#
_cell.length_a   1.000
_cell.length_b   1.000
_cell.length_c   1.000
_cell.angle_alpha   90.00
_cell.angle_beta   90.00
_cell.angle_gamma   90.00
#
_symmetry.space_group_name_H-M   'P 1'
#
loop_
_entity.id
_entity.type
_entity.pdbx_description
1 polymer ?
#
loop_
_entity_poly.entity_id
_entity_poly.type
_entity_poly.pdbx_seq_one_letter_code
_entity_poly.pdbx_strand_id
1 'polypeptide(L)'
;MTMTQTKTASVQKKSFKSPDETRPFKGKGKLELVKFGETPIGRATFEPGWRWSENVKPIAQTDSCQANHLSYVLQGTMHIKHNDGTEIEAGPGDAFVAMPGHDAWVVGSETCITIDVNPSILAYAKPK
;
A
#
# COMPACT_ATOMS: atom_id res chain seq x y z
N MET A 1 18.01 -33.43 3.13
CA MET A 1 17.72 -32.80 3.31
C MET A 1 17.55 -32.24 3.43
N THR A 2 17.56 -32.18 3.44
CA THR A 2 17.24 -31.60 3.58
C THR A 2 16.95 -30.84 3.81
N MET A 3 16.97 -30.83 3.77
CA MET A 3 16.66 -30.13 3.97
C MET A 3 16.27 -29.53 4.24
N THR A 4 16.70 -29.70 4.13
CA THR A 4 16.36 -29.15 4.47
C THR A 4 15.37 -28.54 4.72
N GLN A 5 15.18 -29.05 4.42
CA GLN A 5 14.03 -28.37 4.44
C GLN A 5 13.80 -27.31 5.46
N THR A 6 13.54 -26.30 5.08
CA THR A 6 13.44 -25.23 6.02
C THR A 6 12.14 -25.30 6.80
N LYS A 7 12.24 -25.53 8.06
CA LYS A 7 11.08 -25.52 8.92
C LYS A 7 10.75 -24.08 9.29
N THR A 8 9.51 -23.67 9.01
CA THR A 8 9.03 -22.35 9.40
C THR A 8 8.85 -22.30 10.92
N ALA A 9 9.39 -21.29 11.56
CA ALA A 9 9.23 -21.08 12.98
C ALA A 9 7.77 -20.82 13.33
N SER A 10 7.31 -21.33 14.47
CA SER A 10 5.93 -21.16 14.90
C SER A 10 5.61 -19.73 15.32
N VAL A 11 6.63 -18.97 15.71
CA VAL A 11 6.48 -17.55 16.06
C VAL A 11 7.57 -16.77 15.33
N GLN A 12 7.14 -15.71 14.62
CA GLN A 12 8.06 -14.90 13.82
C GLN A 12 7.74 -13.43 14.01
N LYS A 13 8.74 -12.58 13.85
CA LYS A 13 8.53 -11.15 13.76
C LYS A 13 9.41 -10.55 12.67
N LYS A 14 8.94 -9.46 12.08
CA LYS A 14 9.71 -8.61 11.17
C LYS A 14 9.45 -7.15 11.53
N SER A 15 10.29 -6.25 11.05
CA SER A 15 10.16 -4.84 11.35
C SER A 15 10.22 -4.01 10.07
N PHE A 16 9.41 -2.97 9.99
CA PHE A 16 9.54 -1.98 8.92
C PHE A 16 10.80 -1.13 9.02
N LYS A 17 11.59 -1.29 10.08
CA LYS A 17 12.94 -0.72 10.14
C LYS A 17 13.88 -1.39 9.14
N SER A 18 13.57 -2.63 8.77
CA SER A 18 14.33 -3.42 7.80
C SER A 18 13.34 -4.17 6.90
N PRO A 19 12.63 -3.47 6.02
CA PRO A 19 11.62 -4.11 5.18
C PRO A 19 12.26 -5.11 4.21
N ASP A 20 11.49 -6.13 3.84
CA ASP A 20 11.93 -7.09 2.83
C ASP A 20 12.04 -6.45 1.45
N GLU A 21 11.19 -5.45 1.19
CA GLU A 21 11.18 -4.76 -0.10
C GLU A 21 10.73 -3.32 0.10
N THR A 22 11.31 -2.39 -0.65
CA THR A 22 10.88 -1.00 -0.71
C THR A 22 10.64 -0.61 -2.15
N ARG A 23 9.46 -0.05 -2.44
CA ARG A 23 9.06 0.42 -3.76
C ARG A 23 8.81 1.91 -3.70
N PRO A 24 9.75 2.74 -4.14
CA PRO A 24 9.49 4.18 -4.18
C PRO A 24 8.41 4.49 -5.22
N PHE A 25 7.55 5.46 -4.90
CA PHE A 25 6.63 6.02 -5.88
C PHE A 25 7.40 6.94 -6.83
N LYS A 26 6.71 7.42 -7.85
CA LYS A 26 7.27 8.45 -8.71
C LYS A 26 7.21 9.79 -7.98
N GLY A 27 8.07 9.93 -6.96
CA GLY A 27 8.05 11.02 -6.00
C GLY A 27 6.96 10.87 -4.93
N LYS A 28 7.10 11.61 -3.84
CA LYS A 28 6.11 11.81 -2.77
C LYS A 28 5.74 10.54 -2.01
N GLY A 29 6.69 9.64 -1.82
CA GLY A 29 6.51 8.52 -0.90
C GLY A 29 6.95 7.18 -1.41
N LYS A 30 6.52 6.14 -0.71
CA LYS A 30 6.99 4.77 -0.95
C LYS A 30 6.04 3.76 -0.34
N LEU A 31 6.15 2.53 -0.82
CA LEU A 31 5.57 1.35 -0.21
C LEU A 31 6.71 0.48 0.34
N GLU A 32 6.60 0.08 1.60
CA GLU A 32 7.49 -0.88 2.22
C GLU A 32 6.73 -2.16 2.51
N LEU A 33 7.36 -3.31 2.27
CA LEU A 33 6.72 -4.61 2.45
C LEU A 33 7.54 -5.46 3.43
N VAL A 34 6.84 -6.10 4.36
CA VAL A 34 7.38 -7.26 5.09
C VAL A 34 6.56 -8.47 4.66
N LYS A 35 7.22 -9.62 4.56
CA LYS A 35 6.59 -10.82 4.01
C LYS A 35 6.83 -12.01 4.94
N PHE A 36 5.74 -12.70 5.27
CA PHE A 36 5.78 -13.96 6.01
C PHE A 36 5.30 -15.04 5.05
N GLY A 37 6.26 -15.67 4.33
CA GLY A 37 5.91 -16.52 3.22
C GLY A 37 5.20 -15.71 2.14
N GLU A 38 3.97 -16.11 1.81
CA GLU A 38 3.16 -15.41 0.81
C GLU A 38 2.21 -14.38 1.42
N THR A 39 2.32 -14.14 2.73
CA THR A 39 1.46 -13.19 3.44
C THR A 39 2.21 -11.88 3.63
N PRO A 40 1.86 -10.81 2.88
CA PRO A 40 2.52 -9.53 3.01
C PRO A 40 1.80 -8.62 3.98
N ILE A 41 2.54 -7.68 4.54
CA ILE A 41 1.99 -6.48 5.14
C ILE A 41 2.70 -5.30 4.49
N GLY A 42 1.92 -4.34 3.97
CA GLY A 42 2.47 -3.15 3.35
C GLY A 42 2.30 -1.95 4.27
N ARG A 43 3.35 -1.14 4.37
CA ARG A 43 3.24 0.19 4.96
C ARG A 43 3.50 1.21 3.86
N ALA A 44 2.48 1.98 3.52
CA ALA A 44 2.58 3.00 2.51
C ALA A 44 2.70 4.37 3.17
N THR A 45 3.67 5.16 2.70
CA THR A 45 3.89 6.53 3.14
C THR A 45 3.61 7.45 1.97
N PHE A 46 2.64 8.34 2.13
CA PHE A 46 2.19 9.26 1.09
C PHE A 46 2.43 10.68 1.58
N GLU A 47 3.34 11.39 0.93
CA GLU A 47 3.64 12.77 1.31
C GLU A 47 2.54 13.73 0.83
N PRO A 48 2.46 14.93 1.42
CA PRO A 48 1.49 15.93 0.95
C PRO A 48 1.64 16.18 -0.55
N GLY A 49 0.51 16.24 -1.24
CA GLY A 49 0.47 16.39 -2.69
C GLY A 49 0.51 15.08 -3.47
N TRP A 50 0.71 13.95 -2.79
CA TRP A 50 0.67 12.66 -3.48
C TRP A 50 -0.71 12.41 -4.08
N ARG A 51 -0.72 11.91 -5.32
CA ARG A 51 -1.93 11.47 -6.02
C ARG A 51 -1.56 10.24 -6.85
N TRP A 52 -2.37 9.20 -6.76
CA TRP A 52 -2.07 7.96 -7.47
C TRP A 52 -1.86 8.19 -8.97
N SER A 53 -2.72 9.00 -9.61
CA SER A 53 -2.67 9.24 -11.04
C SER A 53 -1.40 10.01 -11.48
N GLU A 54 -0.67 10.62 -10.55
CA GLU A 54 0.59 11.33 -10.85
C GLU A 54 1.82 10.54 -10.38
N ASN A 55 1.72 9.88 -9.25
CA ASN A 55 2.89 9.32 -8.56
C ASN A 55 3.00 7.79 -8.67
N VAL A 56 1.93 7.09 -9.02
CA VAL A 56 1.95 5.63 -9.19
C VAL A 56 1.55 5.23 -10.61
N LYS A 57 0.63 5.94 -11.24
CA LYS A 57 0.16 5.62 -12.59
C LYS A 57 1.32 5.46 -13.59
N PRO A 58 2.37 6.30 -13.57
CA PRO A 58 3.50 6.09 -14.49
C PRO A 58 4.20 4.75 -14.31
N ILE A 59 4.14 4.18 -13.09
CA ILE A 59 4.70 2.87 -12.78
C ILE A 59 3.71 1.76 -13.17
N ALA A 60 2.45 1.91 -12.79
CA ALA A 60 1.41 0.90 -13.00
C ALA A 60 0.99 0.78 -14.47
N GLN A 61 0.99 1.90 -15.19
CA GLN A 61 0.60 1.97 -16.61
C GLN A 61 -0.83 1.50 -16.84
N THR A 62 -1.72 1.84 -15.92
CA THR A 62 -3.17 1.60 -16.03
C THR A 62 -3.90 2.93 -15.83
N ASP A 63 -5.15 3.02 -16.30
CA ASP A 63 -5.92 4.26 -16.18
C ASP A 63 -6.31 4.58 -14.76
N SER A 64 -6.52 3.56 -13.94
CA SER A 64 -6.84 3.67 -12.53
C SER A 64 -6.13 2.57 -11.76
N CYS A 65 -6.08 2.71 -10.43
CA CYS A 65 -5.43 1.70 -9.60
C CYS A 65 -6.21 0.39 -9.64
N GLN A 66 -5.53 -0.69 -10.00
CA GLN A 66 -6.12 -2.00 -10.10
C GLN A 66 -5.85 -2.88 -8.89
N ALA A 67 -5.17 -2.35 -7.88
CA ALA A 67 -4.96 -3.06 -6.63
C ALA A 67 -6.25 -3.07 -5.81
N ASN A 68 -6.47 -4.17 -5.09
CA ASN A 68 -7.55 -4.28 -4.12
C ASN A 68 -6.94 -4.02 -2.75
N HIS A 69 -7.31 -2.90 -2.13
CA HIS A 69 -6.75 -2.50 -0.85
C HIS A 69 -7.66 -2.90 0.31
N LEU A 70 -7.06 -3.38 1.38
CA LEU A 70 -7.68 -3.48 2.69
C LEU A 70 -6.71 -2.80 3.65
N SER A 71 -7.02 -1.58 4.04
CA SER A 71 -6.06 -0.69 4.68
C SER A 71 -6.58 -0.12 5.99
N TYR A 72 -5.64 0.21 6.85
CA TYR A 72 -5.87 0.92 8.11
C TYR A 72 -5.01 2.18 8.12
N VAL A 73 -5.61 3.33 8.43
CA VAL A 73 -4.90 4.61 8.42
C VAL A 73 -4.28 4.86 9.79
N LEU A 74 -2.97 5.05 9.81
CA LEU A 74 -2.22 5.37 11.03
C LEU A 74 -2.11 6.88 11.23
N GLN A 75 -1.97 7.64 10.14
CA GLN A 75 -1.68 9.06 10.18
C GLN A 75 -2.16 9.71 8.88
N GLY A 76 -2.59 10.97 8.98
CA GLY A 76 -3.00 11.74 7.81
C GLY A 76 -4.35 11.34 7.27
N THR A 77 -4.71 11.89 6.12
CA THR A 77 -6.04 11.67 5.51
C THR A 77 -5.89 11.39 4.03
N MET A 78 -6.58 10.37 3.57
CA MET A 78 -6.60 9.96 2.18
C MET A 78 -8.02 10.08 1.62
N HIS A 79 -8.16 10.69 0.45
CA HIS A 79 -9.41 10.67 -0.32
C HIS A 79 -9.30 9.62 -1.40
N ILE A 80 -10.29 8.74 -1.50
CA ILE A 80 -10.34 7.68 -2.52
C ILE A 80 -11.61 7.84 -3.33
N LYS A 81 -11.47 7.82 -4.65
CA LYS A 81 -12.60 7.92 -5.58
C LYS A 81 -12.57 6.77 -6.55
N HIS A 82 -13.64 6.01 -6.58
CA HIS A 82 -13.80 4.89 -7.51
C HIS A 82 -14.47 5.36 -8.81
N ASN A 83 -14.19 4.65 -9.90
CA ASN A 83 -14.81 4.92 -11.21
C ASN A 83 -16.33 4.77 -11.18
N ASP A 84 -16.88 4.02 -10.23
CA ASP A 84 -18.34 3.88 -10.08
C ASP A 84 -18.99 5.08 -9.40
N GLY A 85 -18.22 6.09 -9.01
CA GLY A 85 -18.70 7.31 -8.40
C GLY A 85 -18.67 7.33 -6.87
N THR A 86 -18.36 6.21 -6.22
CA THR A 86 -18.24 6.22 -4.75
C THR A 86 -16.94 6.89 -4.33
N GLU A 87 -17.00 7.64 -3.23
CA GLU A 87 -15.86 8.37 -2.68
C GLU A 87 -15.88 8.27 -1.17
N ILE A 88 -14.69 8.21 -0.58
CA ILE A 88 -14.52 8.27 0.88
C ILE A 88 -13.33 9.14 1.23
N GLU A 89 -13.35 9.67 2.46
CA GLU A 89 -12.15 10.18 3.10
C GLU A 89 -11.88 9.33 4.33
N ALA A 90 -10.65 8.86 4.48
CA ALA A 90 -10.24 8.03 5.59
C ALA A 90 -9.12 8.73 6.35
N GLY A 91 -9.28 8.88 7.65
CA GLY A 91 -8.31 9.47 8.56
C GLY A 91 -7.83 8.48 9.60
N PRO A 92 -7.01 8.93 10.57
CA PRO A 92 -6.43 8.03 11.56
C PRO A 92 -7.48 7.22 12.30
N GLY A 93 -7.26 5.90 12.36
CA GLY A 93 -8.21 4.98 13.00
C GLY A 93 -9.24 4.39 12.07
N ASP A 94 -9.37 4.90 10.85
CA ASP A 94 -10.31 4.35 9.87
C ASP A 94 -9.69 3.16 9.15
N ALA A 95 -10.53 2.16 8.87
CA ALA A 95 -10.20 1.08 7.96
C ALA A 95 -11.04 1.24 6.69
N PHE A 96 -10.48 0.87 5.55
CA PHE A 96 -11.22 0.98 4.30
C PHE A 96 -10.88 -0.13 3.32
N VAL A 97 -11.80 -0.36 2.39
CA VAL A 97 -11.59 -1.19 1.22
C VAL A 97 -11.59 -0.28 -0.01
N ALA A 98 -10.62 -0.45 -0.90
CA ALA A 98 -10.63 0.22 -2.18
C ALA A 98 -10.47 -0.86 -3.26
N MET A 99 -11.56 -1.13 -3.98
CA MET A 99 -11.56 -2.14 -5.03
C MET A 99 -10.88 -1.62 -6.29
N PRO A 100 -10.43 -2.50 -7.21
CA PRO A 100 -9.82 -2.06 -8.47
C PRO A 100 -10.68 -1.05 -9.20
N GLY A 101 -10.05 -0.03 -9.78
CA GLY A 101 -10.76 1.01 -10.52
C GLY A 101 -10.88 2.33 -9.77
N HIS A 102 -9.90 2.67 -8.94
CA HIS A 102 -9.92 3.90 -8.14
C HIS A 102 -8.71 4.79 -8.39
N ASP A 103 -8.86 6.06 -8.04
CA ASP A 103 -7.78 7.03 -7.84
C ASP A 103 -7.80 7.44 -6.35
N ALA A 104 -6.74 8.03 -5.89
CA ALA A 104 -6.63 8.47 -4.49
C ALA A 104 -5.63 9.60 -4.37
N TRP A 105 -5.80 10.45 -3.37
CA TRP A 105 -4.87 11.55 -3.10
C TRP A 105 -4.87 11.91 -1.63
N VAL A 106 -3.74 12.46 -1.19
CA VAL A 106 -3.58 12.96 0.18
C VAL A 106 -4.35 14.26 0.34
N VAL A 107 -5.11 14.37 1.42
CA VAL A 107 -5.85 15.59 1.78
C VAL A 107 -5.03 16.33 2.84
N GLY A 108 -4.83 17.62 2.61
CA GLY A 108 -4.12 18.46 3.58
C GLY A 108 -2.62 18.38 3.47
N SER A 109 -1.94 18.82 4.53
CA SER A 109 -0.49 19.01 4.54
C SER A 109 0.25 18.02 5.44
N GLU A 110 -0.44 17.00 5.94
CA GLU A 110 0.16 15.96 6.77
C GLU A 110 0.43 14.71 5.93
N THR A 111 1.61 14.10 6.14
CA THR A 111 1.94 12.81 5.52
C THR A 111 0.91 11.77 5.94
N CYS A 112 0.41 11.01 4.97
CA CYS A 112 -0.53 9.93 5.22
C CYS A 112 0.22 8.61 5.27
N ILE A 113 -0.03 7.81 6.30
CA ILE A 113 0.59 6.50 6.48
C ILE A 113 -0.52 5.47 6.66
N THR A 114 -0.49 4.43 5.82
CA THR A 114 -1.46 3.34 5.88
C THR A 114 -0.77 1.99 6.01
N ILE A 115 -1.48 1.04 6.61
CA ILE A 115 -1.08 -0.37 6.62
C ILE A 115 -2.07 -1.12 5.75
N ASP A 116 -1.57 -1.86 4.78
CA ASP A 116 -2.38 -2.67 3.87
C ASP A 116 -2.09 -4.14 4.11
N VAL A 117 -3.15 -4.92 4.29
CA VAL A 117 -3.04 -6.35 4.59
C VAL A 117 -3.62 -7.24 3.50
N ASN A 118 -4.10 -6.66 2.39
CA ASN A 118 -4.60 -7.47 1.29
C ASN A 118 -3.42 -8.02 0.47
N PRO A 119 -3.40 -9.32 0.15
CA PRO A 119 -2.30 -9.88 -0.65
C PRO A 119 -2.09 -9.19 -2.00
N SER A 120 -3.09 -8.52 -2.57
CA SER A 120 -2.91 -7.78 -3.82
C SER A 120 -1.92 -6.64 -3.71
N ILE A 121 -1.53 -6.25 -2.48
CA ILE A 121 -0.49 -5.24 -2.27
C ILE A 121 0.85 -5.67 -2.92
N LEU A 122 1.06 -6.95 -3.14
CA LEU A 122 2.26 -7.45 -3.81
C LEU A 122 2.39 -6.96 -5.25
N ALA A 123 1.28 -6.57 -5.88
CA ALA A 123 1.29 -6.01 -7.24
C ALA A 123 1.30 -4.48 -7.26
N TYR A 124 1.06 -3.84 -6.11
CA TYR A 124 0.92 -2.39 -6.03
C TYR A 124 2.26 -1.68 -6.20
N ALA A 125 2.30 -0.64 -7.03
CA ALA A 125 3.50 0.14 -7.30
C ALA A 125 4.69 -0.71 -7.75
N LYS A 126 4.42 -1.89 -8.32
CA LYS A 126 5.47 -2.77 -8.82
C LYS A 126 5.84 -2.36 -10.24
N PRO A 127 7.11 -2.04 -10.50
CA PRO A 127 7.55 -1.71 -11.86
C PRO A 127 7.29 -2.87 -12.82
N LYS A 128 6.85 -2.54 -14.02
CA LYS A 128 6.64 -3.53 -15.08
C LYS A 128 7.91 -3.80 -15.85
#